data_f886fd0ad7b68f773efecb40c7c4d8cc
#
_entry.id   f886fd0ad7b68f773efecb40c7c4d8cc
#
_cell.length_a   1.000
_cell.length_b   1.000
_cell.length_c   1.000
_cell.angle_alpha   90.00
_cell.angle_beta   90.00
_cell.angle_gamma   90.00
#
_symmetry.space_group_name_H-M   'P 1'
#
loop_
_entity.id
_entity.type
_entity.pdbx_description
1 polymer ?
#
loop_
_entity_poly.entity_id
_entity_poly.type
_entity_poly.pdbx_seq_one_letter_code
_entity_poly.pdbx_strand_id
1 'polypeptide(L)'
;DTSVTGVQTCALPISRSLKANEIQKDWYVADAEGKTLGRFASEVAKILRGKHKPTFTPHMDMGDFVVVVNADKVKVSGAKESDKIYFKHSGYPGATTFTKLDHMRRTHPERIVEKAVWGMLPKNRLGRAIIKHLKVYNGPEHPHESQQPKELDI
;
A
#
# COMPACT_ATOMS: atom_id res chain seq x y z
N ASP A 1 15.23 0.45 60.19
CA ASP A 1 14.22 0.97 59.26
C ASP A 1 14.82 1.14 57.88
N THR A 2 14.74 0.08 57.12
CA THR A 2 15.15 0.08 55.70
C THR A 2 13.91 0.25 54.86
N SER A 3 13.64 1.49 54.44
CA SER A 3 12.63 1.81 53.44
C SER A 3 13.13 1.34 52.08
N VAL A 4 12.63 0.19 51.65
CA VAL A 4 12.80 -0.28 50.27
C VAL A 4 11.95 0.60 49.37
N THR A 5 12.59 1.55 48.69
CA THR A 5 12.00 2.30 47.59
C THR A 5 11.60 1.33 46.49
N GLY A 6 10.31 1.05 46.39
CA GLY A 6 9.74 0.27 45.32
C GLY A 6 9.98 0.93 43.96
N VAL A 7 10.95 0.45 43.23
CA VAL A 7 11.08 0.75 41.82
C VAL A 7 9.88 0.11 41.14
N GLN A 8 8.85 0.93 40.90
CA GLN A 8 7.79 0.56 39.97
C GLN A 8 8.42 0.40 38.57
N THR A 9 8.87 -0.81 38.26
CA THR A 9 9.13 -1.16 36.89
C THR A 9 7.81 -1.07 36.12
N CYS A 10 7.61 0.05 35.44
CA CYS A 10 6.54 0.21 34.49
C CYS A 10 6.85 -0.77 33.34
N ALA A 11 6.50 -2.03 33.54
CA ALA A 11 6.53 -3.03 32.48
C ALA A 11 5.47 -2.59 31.47
N LEU A 12 5.92 -1.85 30.46
CA LEU A 12 5.12 -1.64 29.25
C LEU A 12 4.63 -3.01 28.78
N PRO A 13 3.33 -3.17 28.53
CA PRO A 13 2.81 -4.45 28.07
C PRO A 13 3.54 -4.84 26.78
N ILE A 14 4.44 -5.82 26.93
CA ILE A 14 5.21 -6.38 25.84
C ILE A 14 4.20 -7.01 24.88
N SER A 15 3.92 -6.31 23.75
CA SER A 15 3.20 -6.80 22.58
C SER A 15 1.88 -7.53 22.86
N ARG A 16 0.82 -6.80 23.16
CA ARG A 16 -0.53 -7.35 23.06
C ARG A 16 -0.86 -7.57 21.57
N SER A 17 -0.98 -8.82 21.14
CA SER A 17 -1.55 -9.14 19.84
C SER A 17 -3.06 -8.90 19.88
N LEU A 18 -3.56 -8.05 18.97
CA LEU A 18 -5.00 -7.79 18.87
C LEU A 18 -5.73 -9.02 18.32
N LYS A 19 -6.98 -9.19 18.72
CA LYS A 19 -7.89 -10.17 18.11
C LYS A 19 -8.46 -9.60 16.80
N ALA A 20 -8.91 -10.46 15.89
CA ALA A 20 -9.43 -10.04 14.59
C ALA A 20 -10.64 -9.09 14.68
N ASN A 21 -11.46 -9.23 15.73
CA ASN A 21 -12.62 -8.37 15.98
C ASN A 21 -12.28 -7.01 16.62
N GLU A 22 -11.05 -6.82 17.07
CA GLU A 22 -10.57 -5.57 17.65
C GLU A 22 -9.90 -4.67 16.58
N ILE A 23 -9.72 -5.17 15.37
CA ILE A 23 -9.05 -4.46 14.30
C ILE A 23 -10.01 -3.43 13.68
N GLN A 24 -9.66 -2.17 13.79
CA GLN A 24 -10.36 -1.07 13.11
C GLN A 24 -9.60 -0.71 11.83
N LYS A 25 -10.32 -0.54 10.72
CA LYS A 25 -9.78 -0.16 9.42
C LYS A 25 -10.41 1.15 8.99
N ASP A 26 -9.55 2.12 8.74
CA ASP A 26 -9.92 3.43 8.19
C ASP A 26 -9.81 3.45 6.67
N TRP A 27 -10.44 4.46 6.07
CA TRP A 27 -10.33 4.73 4.65
C TRP A 27 -9.54 6.01 4.43
N TYR A 28 -8.61 5.95 3.47
CA TYR A 28 -7.78 7.08 3.07
C TYR A 28 -7.87 7.30 1.57
N VAL A 29 -7.85 8.57 1.15
CA VAL A 29 -7.69 8.96 -0.24
C VAL A 29 -6.33 9.61 -0.42
N ALA A 30 -5.59 9.20 -1.43
CA ALA A 30 -4.26 9.73 -1.76
C ALA A 30 -4.22 10.16 -3.23
N ASP A 31 -3.82 11.39 -3.47
CA ASP A 31 -3.63 11.91 -4.81
C ASP A 31 -2.22 11.57 -5.34
N ALA A 32 -2.16 10.93 -6.50
CA ALA A 32 -0.92 10.56 -7.17
C ALA A 32 -0.39 11.65 -8.13
N GLU A 33 -1.14 12.74 -8.34
CA GLU A 33 -0.77 13.78 -9.29
C GLU A 33 0.59 14.41 -8.95
N GLY A 34 1.51 14.37 -9.90
CA GLY A 34 2.85 14.97 -9.78
C GLY A 34 3.80 14.27 -8.84
N LYS A 35 3.37 13.24 -8.10
CA LYS A 35 4.20 12.49 -7.13
C LYS A 35 5.06 11.44 -7.81
N THR A 36 6.22 11.15 -7.27
CA THR A 36 7.11 10.10 -7.82
C THR A 36 6.60 8.72 -7.46
N LEU A 37 6.40 7.86 -8.45
CA LEU A 37 5.83 6.52 -8.31
C LEU A 37 6.43 5.71 -7.14
N GLY A 38 7.76 5.68 -7.01
CA GLY A 38 8.41 4.83 -6.00
C GLY A 38 8.15 5.31 -4.57
N ARG A 39 8.31 6.61 -4.31
CA ARG A 39 8.07 7.20 -2.99
C ARG A 39 6.60 7.10 -2.60
N PHE A 40 5.72 7.47 -3.51
CA PHE A 40 4.28 7.35 -3.34
C PHE A 40 3.87 5.91 -3.01
N ALA A 41 4.31 4.93 -3.82
CA ALA A 41 3.99 3.52 -3.59
C ALA A 41 4.52 2.98 -2.26
N SER A 42 5.65 3.48 -1.74
CA SER A 42 6.20 3.05 -0.46
C SER A 42 5.35 3.51 0.73
N GLU A 43 4.86 4.75 0.71
CA GLU A 43 3.96 5.24 1.77
C GLU A 43 2.59 4.55 1.72
N VAL A 44 2.03 4.38 0.52
CA VAL A 44 0.79 3.61 0.34
C VAL A 44 0.95 2.18 0.87
N ALA A 45 2.05 1.50 0.54
CA ALA A 45 2.32 0.14 1.02
C ALA A 45 2.49 0.06 2.54
N LYS A 46 3.05 1.10 3.18
CA LYS A 46 3.19 1.22 4.63
C LYS A 46 1.83 1.27 5.33
N ILE A 47 0.90 2.06 4.78
CA ILE A 47 -0.47 2.20 5.31
C ILE A 47 -1.27 0.93 5.09
N LEU A 48 -1.26 0.38 3.87
CA LEU A 48 -1.92 -0.88 3.54
C LEU A 48 -1.48 -2.04 4.44
N ARG A 49 -0.22 -2.05 4.85
CA ARG A 49 0.29 -3.05 5.78
C ARG A 49 -0.05 -2.74 7.24
N GLY A 50 -0.45 -1.51 7.56
CA GLY A 50 -0.73 -1.05 8.93
C GLY A 50 0.50 -0.72 9.76
N LYS A 51 1.66 -0.47 9.14
CA LYS A 51 2.91 -0.14 9.85
C LYS A 51 2.89 1.21 10.56
N HIS A 52 1.94 2.07 10.25
CA HIS A 52 1.74 3.36 10.92
C HIS A 52 1.03 3.21 12.27
N LYS A 53 0.38 2.06 12.51
CA LYS A 53 -0.34 1.80 13.77
C LYS A 53 0.61 1.28 14.85
N PRO A 54 0.52 1.78 16.11
CA PRO A 54 1.36 1.30 17.21
C PRO A 54 1.10 -0.18 17.55
N THR A 55 -0.10 -0.68 17.24
CA THR A 55 -0.52 -2.05 17.48
C THR A 55 -0.14 -3.03 16.36
N PHE A 56 0.71 -2.61 15.42
CA PHE A 56 1.08 -3.42 14.27
C PHE A 56 1.53 -4.83 14.64
N THR A 57 0.87 -5.83 14.06
CA THR A 57 1.17 -7.24 14.24
C THR A 57 1.46 -7.89 12.87
N PRO A 58 2.66 -8.47 12.63
CA PRO A 58 3.09 -8.89 11.28
C PRO A 58 2.24 -9.98 10.62
N HIS A 59 1.60 -10.84 11.42
CA HIS A 59 0.80 -11.97 10.93
C HIS A 59 -0.66 -11.64 10.69
N MET A 60 -1.14 -10.46 11.10
CA MET A 60 -2.52 -10.03 10.98
C MET A 60 -2.69 -8.95 9.91
N ASP A 61 -3.89 -8.89 9.33
CA ASP A 61 -4.28 -7.86 8.37
C ASP A 61 -4.82 -6.63 9.12
N MET A 62 -3.90 -5.77 9.55
CA MET A 62 -4.19 -4.56 10.32
C MET A 62 -4.20 -3.29 9.48
N GLY A 63 -3.98 -3.42 8.17
CA GLY A 63 -3.90 -2.33 7.24
C GLY A 63 -5.25 -1.65 6.99
N ASP A 64 -5.17 -0.42 6.52
CA ASP A 64 -6.31 0.40 6.15
C ASP A 64 -6.60 0.31 4.65
N PHE A 65 -7.77 0.82 4.25
CA PHE A 65 -8.12 0.94 2.84
C PHE A 65 -7.53 2.23 2.28
N VAL A 66 -6.93 2.13 1.09
CA VAL A 66 -6.38 3.28 0.39
C VAL A 66 -6.97 3.39 -0.99
N VAL A 67 -7.56 4.55 -1.27
CA VAL A 67 -8.06 4.93 -2.58
C VAL A 67 -7.04 5.87 -3.20
N VAL A 68 -6.50 5.51 -4.36
CA VAL A 68 -5.56 6.34 -5.12
C VAL A 68 -6.32 6.96 -6.29
N VAL A 69 -6.22 8.27 -6.42
CA VAL A 69 -6.79 9.04 -7.54
C VAL A 69 -5.68 9.60 -8.43
N ASN A 70 -6.02 10.02 -9.65
CA ASN A 70 -5.10 10.57 -10.65
C ASN A 70 -3.89 9.66 -10.96
N ALA A 71 -4.10 8.35 -11.05
CA ALA A 71 -3.02 7.39 -11.28
C ALA A 71 -2.31 7.57 -12.64
N ASP A 72 -2.95 8.18 -13.61
CA ASP A 72 -2.41 8.52 -14.93
C ASP A 72 -1.30 9.59 -14.86
N LYS A 73 -1.39 10.52 -13.89
CA LYS A 73 -0.50 11.67 -13.73
C LYS A 73 0.72 11.41 -12.83
N VAL A 74 0.91 10.17 -12.38
CA VAL A 74 2.07 9.79 -11.55
C VAL A 74 3.38 9.96 -12.33
N LYS A 75 4.40 10.54 -11.69
CA LYS A 75 5.71 10.76 -12.31
C LYS A 75 6.66 9.60 -12.10
N VAL A 76 7.46 9.32 -13.11
CA VAL A 76 8.61 8.41 -13.01
C VAL A 76 9.89 9.17 -13.30
N SER A 77 10.99 8.80 -12.65
CA SER A 77 12.28 9.49 -12.79
C SER A 77 13.14 8.87 -13.88
N GLY A 78 13.98 9.70 -14.54
CA GLY A 78 14.93 9.27 -15.56
C GLY A 78 14.25 8.72 -16.82
N ALA A 79 14.94 7.87 -17.56
CA ALA A 79 14.48 7.27 -18.82
C ALA A 79 13.47 6.13 -18.65
N LYS A 80 12.87 5.96 -17.45
CA LYS A 80 11.97 4.82 -17.15
C LYS A 80 10.70 4.82 -17.99
N GLU A 81 10.26 5.97 -18.48
CA GLU A 81 9.07 6.05 -19.33
C GLU A 81 9.26 5.22 -20.62
N SER A 82 10.45 5.29 -21.23
CA SER A 82 10.80 4.55 -22.45
C SER A 82 11.34 3.15 -22.17
N ASP A 83 12.12 2.99 -21.11
CA ASP A 83 12.99 1.83 -20.90
C ASP A 83 12.38 0.79 -19.96
N LYS A 84 11.45 1.20 -19.08
CA LYS A 84 10.87 0.26 -18.14
C LYS A 84 9.93 -0.73 -18.82
N ILE A 85 10.24 -2.01 -18.68
CA ILE A 85 9.47 -3.11 -19.24
C ILE A 85 8.83 -3.91 -18.10
N TYR A 86 7.55 -4.22 -18.27
CA TYR A 86 6.81 -5.15 -17.42
C TYR A 86 6.78 -6.52 -18.07
N PHE A 87 7.28 -7.49 -17.34
CA PHE A 87 7.31 -8.88 -17.77
C PHE A 87 6.08 -9.64 -17.24
N LYS A 88 5.50 -10.48 -18.10
CA LYS A 88 4.46 -11.43 -17.75
C LYS A 88 4.71 -12.75 -18.47
N HIS A 89 4.50 -13.87 -17.79
CA HIS A 89 4.59 -15.21 -18.35
C HIS A 89 3.33 -16.00 -18.00
N SER A 90 2.76 -16.74 -18.93
CA SER A 90 1.53 -17.51 -18.70
C SER A 90 1.75 -18.91 -18.13
N GLY A 91 3.00 -19.40 -18.11
CA GLY A 91 3.36 -20.76 -17.71
C GLY A 91 3.62 -21.70 -18.88
N TYR A 92 3.19 -21.38 -20.09
CA TYR A 92 3.43 -22.19 -21.30
C TYR A 92 4.75 -21.82 -21.97
N PRO A 93 5.45 -22.77 -22.63
CA PRO A 93 6.67 -22.49 -23.37
C PRO A 93 6.48 -21.37 -24.40
N GLY A 94 7.39 -20.39 -24.41
CA GLY A 94 7.35 -19.25 -25.34
C GLY A 94 6.33 -18.16 -25.03
N ALA A 95 5.45 -18.33 -24.03
CA ALA A 95 4.37 -17.39 -23.73
C ALA A 95 4.83 -16.22 -22.82
N THR A 96 5.87 -15.52 -23.26
CA THR A 96 6.42 -14.34 -22.58
C THR A 96 5.87 -13.06 -23.19
N THR A 97 5.35 -12.17 -22.36
CA THR A 97 4.85 -10.87 -22.81
C THR A 97 5.64 -9.74 -22.14
N PHE A 98 6.14 -8.83 -22.94
CA PHE A 98 6.83 -7.63 -22.54
C PHE A 98 5.97 -6.40 -22.84
N THR A 99 5.67 -5.59 -21.83
CA THR A 99 4.88 -4.36 -21.99
C THR A 99 5.69 -3.18 -21.50
N LYS A 100 5.93 -2.20 -22.37
CA LYS A 100 6.61 -0.95 -21.97
C LYS A 100 5.72 -0.11 -21.08
N LEU A 101 6.33 0.71 -20.21
CA LEU A 101 5.61 1.60 -19.30
C LEU A 101 4.72 2.59 -20.05
N ASP A 102 5.22 3.21 -21.12
CA ASP A 102 4.46 4.13 -21.97
C ASP A 102 3.17 3.48 -22.51
N HIS A 103 3.26 2.27 -23.05
CA HIS A 103 2.09 1.52 -23.51
C HIS A 103 1.11 1.20 -22.36
N MET A 104 1.62 0.81 -21.19
CA MET A 104 0.79 0.53 -20.01
C MET A 104 0.10 1.79 -19.51
N ARG A 105 0.76 2.95 -19.54
CA ARG A 105 0.16 4.24 -19.16
C ARG A 105 -1.02 4.63 -20.05
N ARG A 106 -0.94 4.34 -21.35
CA ARG A 106 -2.03 4.65 -22.30
C ARG A 106 -3.22 3.71 -22.18
N THR A 107 -2.98 2.45 -21.83
CA THR A 107 -4.04 1.43 -21.79
C THR A 107 -4.62 1.21 -20.41
N HIS A 108 -3.77 1.08 -19.40
CA HIS A 108 -4.15 0.73 -18.02
C HIS A 108 -3.23 1.41 -17.01
N PRO A 109 -3.33 2.75 -16.83
CA PRO A 109 -2.45 3.48 -15.91
C PRO A 109 -2.57 3.03 -14.46
N GLU A 110 -3.76 2.58 -14.00
CA GLU A 110 -3.98 2.03 -12.67
C GLU A 110 -3.01 0.88 -12.33
N ARG A 111 -2.69 0.04 -13.31
CA ARG A 111 -1.79 -1.11 -13.13
C ARG A 111 -0.35 -0.71 -12.81
N ILE A 112 0.06 0.52 -13.16
CA ILE A 112 1.40 1.02 -12.85
C ILE A 112 1.56 1.15 -11.34
N VAL A 113 0.57 1.79 -10.70
CA VAL A 113 0.54 1.97 -9.24
C VAL A 113 0.34 0.63 -8.53
N GLU A 114 -0.63 -0.16 -8.96
CA GLU A 114 -0.90 -1.50 -8.39
C GLU A 114 0.35 -2.39 -8.38
N LYS A 115 1.07 -2.48 -9.52
CA LYS A 115 2.29 -3.27 -9.63
C LYS A 115 3.42 -2.73 -8.77
N ALA A 116 3.53 -1.41 -8.64
CA ALA A 116 4.53 -0.78 -7.78
C ALA A 116 4.27 -1.12 -6.30
N VAL A 117 3.04 -0.94 -5.84
CA VAL A 117 2.63 -1.28 -4.46
C VAL A 117 2.74 -2.79 -4.22
N TRP A 118 2.25 -3.62 -5.14
CA TRP A 118 2.38 -5.07 -5.04
C TRP A 118 3.83 -5.52 -4.91
N GLY A 119 4.77 -4.84 -5.61
CA GLY A 119 6.21 -5.09 -5.49
C GLY A 119 6.74 -4.91 -4.06
N MET A 120 6.14 -4.03 -3.28
CA MET A 120 6.54 -3.65 -1.93
C MET A 120 5.81 -4.42 -0.82
N LEU A 121 4.73 -5.14 -1.16
CA LEU A 121 4.00 -5.98 -0.22
C LEU A 121 4.59 -7.40 -0.12
N PRO A 122 4.39 -8.10 1.01
CA PRO A 122 4.82 -9.50 1.17
C PRO A 122 4.18 -10.41 0.12
N LYS A 123 4.94 -11.39 -0.41
CA LYS A 123 4.50 -12.33 -1.43
C LYS A 123 3.85 -13.60 -0.85
N ASN A 124 2.97 -13.43 0.13
CA ASN A 124 2.29 -14.51 0.83
C ASN A 124 0.75 -14.39 0.75
N ARG A 125 0.03 -15.27 1.44
CA ARG A 125 -1.45 -15.24 1.49
C ARG A 125 -1.96 -13.91 2.07
N LEU A 126 -1.32 -13.40 3.13
CA LEU A 126 -1.65 -12.12 3.75
C LEU A 126 -1.46 -10.96 2.78
N GLY A 127 -0.35 -10.91 2.04
CA GLY A 127 -0.11 -9.86 1.04
C GLY A 127 -1.15 -9.85 -0.08
N ARG A 128 -1.66 -11.03 -0.49
CA ARG A 128 -2.77 -11.15 -1.46
C ARG A 128 -4.12 -10.66 -0.90
N ALA A 129 -4.31 -10.71 0.41
CA ALA A 129 -5.48 -10.11 1.07
C ALA A 129 -5.32 -8.58 1.16
N ILE A 130 -4.16 -8.12 1.61
CA ILE A 130 -3.84 -6.69 1.78
C ILE A 130 -3.98 -5.90 0.47
N ILE A 131 -3.51 -6.43 -0.66
CA ILE A 131 -3.60 -5.70 -1.94
C ILE A 131 -5.04 -5.41 -2.37
N LYS A 132 -6.02 -6.16 -1.89
CA LYS A 132 -7.45 -5.92 -2.18
C LYS A 132 -7.98 -4.65 -1.51
N HIS A 133 -7.29 -4.15 -0.49
CA HIS A 133 -7.61 -2.89 0.18
C HIS A 133 -7.16 -1.66 -0.62
N LEU A 134 -6.31 -1.86 -1.64
CA LEU A 134 -5.94 -0.81 -2.58
C LEU A 134 -7.00 -0.69 -3.68
N LYS A 135 -7.47 0.53 -3.89
CA LYS A 135 -8.35 0.91 -5.00
C LYS A 135 -7.66 2.02 -5.78
N VAL A 136 -7.50 1.86 -7.08
CA VAL A 136 -6.78 2.82 -7.93
C VAL A 136 -7.70 3.30 -9.05
N TYR A 137 -7.76 4.62 -9.21
CA TYR A 137 -8.57 5.30 -10.22
C TYR A 137 -7.71 6.26 -11.04
N ASN A 138 -8.02 6.36 -12.32
CA ASN A 138 -7.27 7.19 -13.26
C ASN A 138 -7.64 8.67 -13.16
N GLY A 139 -8.89 8.96 -12.81
CA GLY A 139 -9.39 10.32 -12.65
C GLY A 139 -9.42 10.76 -11.19
N PRO A 140 -9.92 12.00 -10.94
CA PRO A 140 -10.10 12.53 -9.60
C PRO A 140 -11.29 11.93 -8.86
N GLU A 141 -12.26 11.37 -9.58
CA GLU A 141 -13.49 10.83 -9.02
C GLU A 141 -13.33 9.37 -8.57
N HIS A 142 -13.98 9.02 -7.48
CA HIS A 142 -14.02 7.66 -6.95
C HIS A 142 -15.40 7.32 -6.34
N PRO A 143 -15.88 6.07 -6.40
CA PRO A 143 -17.20 5.67 -5.91
C PRO A 143 -17.26 5.44 -4.38
N HIS A 144 -16.22 5.82 -3.63
CA HIS A 144 -16.06 5.53 -2.20
C HIS A 144 -16.40 6.72 -1.28
N GLU A 145 -17.24 7.65 -1.71
CA GLU A 145 -17.66 8.81 -0.90
C GLU A 145 -18.41 8.38 0.38
N SER A 146 -19.23 7.34 0.27
CA SER A 146 -20.01 6.81 1.39
C SER A 146 -19.16 6.31 2.55
N GLN A 147 -17.92 5.94 2.30
CA GLN A 147 -16.94 5.51 3.31
C GLN A 147 -16.23 6.69 4.00
N GLN A 148 -16.46 7.93 3.54
CA GLN A 148 -15.85 9.15 4.06
C GLN A 148 -14.33 9.02 4.23
N PRO A 149 -13.59 8.77 3.14
CA PRO A 149 -12.15 8.58 3.23
C PRO A 149 -11.46 9.87 3.67
N LYS A 150 -10.48 9.74 4.57
CA LYS A 150 -9.65 10.85 5.03
C LYS A 150 -8.58 11.17 3.99
N GLU A 151 -8.33 12.44 3.75
CA GLU A 151 -7.22 12.85 2.87
C GLU A 151 -5.88 12.45 3.47
N LEU A 152 -5.01 11.92 2.63
CA LEU A 152 -3.68 11.48 3.00
C LEU A 152 -2.63 12.30 2.26
N ASP A 153 -1.93 13.12 3.01
CA ASP A 153 -0.78 13.88 2.51
C ASP A 153 0.47 12.99 2.47
N ILE A 154 0.95 12.67 1.25
CA ILE A 154 2.13 11.84 1.02
C ILE A 154 3.21 12.66 0.30
#